data_7dca9045ab142ab48fe2be61cd666250
#
_entry.id   7dca9045ab142ab48fe2be61cd666250
#
_cell.length_a   1.000
_cell.length_b   1.000
_cell.length_c   1.000
_cell.angle_alpha   90.00
_cell.angle_beta   90.00
_cell.angle_gamma   90.00
#
_symmetry.space_group_name_H-M   'P 1'
#
loop_
_entity.id
_entity.type
_entity.pdbx_description
1 polymer ?
#
loop_
_entity_poly.entity_id
_entity_poly.type
_entity_poly.pdbx_seq_one_letter_code
_entity_poly.pdbx_strand_id
1 'polypeptide(L)'
;VNNYLKNSRSGRACVLTQTNEEAVILVALMRKQGINSKLIQSMEGFRLYNLAEMKYFLKQIEKKIATPLITDELWEEAKQVTYSSYATSQSISYIKRCVELFEQTNKTKYYSDFKEFVFESSIEDFCDTSDADVVVSTIHKAKGREFDDVYMLLSDNYSKDDNLMRRYYVGMTRAKNRLFIHTDSHLFDRMKVDQHIVDTKEYAMPEEVVLQLSHKDVNLGFFKNLKRE
;
A
#
# COMPACT_ATOMS: atom_id res chain seq x y z
N VAL A 1 -13.01 -5.59 -13.55
CA VAL A 1 -13.63 -4.32 -13.19
C VAL A 1 -15.15 -4.45 -13.17
N ASN A 2 -15.79 -4.93 -14.24
CA ASN A 2 -17.26 -5.05 -14.30
C ASN A 2 -17.85 -5.94 -13.19
N ASN A 3 -17.21 -7.03 -12.83
CA ASN A 3 -17.66 -7.88 -11.72
C ASN A 3 -17.54 -7.19 -10.37
N TYR A 4 -16.48 -6.38 -10.19
CA TYR A 4 -16.30 -5.56 -9.01
C TYR A 4 -17.44 -4.53 -8.84
N LEU A 5 -17.83 -3.86 -9.94
CA LEU A 5 -18.89 -2.84 -9.94
C LEU A 5 -20.27 -3.41 -9.59
N LYS A 6 -20.50 -4.68 -9.90
CA LYS A 6 -21.78 -5.37 -9.63
C LYS A 6 -21.97 -5.83 -8.19
N ASN A 7 -20.85 -5.99 -7.45
CA ASN A 7 -20.91 -6.45 -6.07
C ASN A 7 -21.19 -5.28 -5.12
N SER A 8 -22.13 -5.50 -4.20
CA SER A 8 -22.36 -4.53 -3.12
C SER A 8 -21.12 -4.42 -2.25
N ARG A 9 -20.61 -3.22 -2.07
CA ARG A 9 -19.44 -2.95 -1.25
C ARG A 9 -19.81 -2.92 0.22
N SER A 10 -19.03 -3.58 1.06
CA SER A 10 -19.17 -3.48 2.51
C SER A 10 -17.79 -3.15 3.11
N GLY A 11 -17.42 -1.86 3.11
CA GLY A 11 -16.15 -1.43 3.68
C GLY A 11 -15.02 -1.26 2.66
N ARG A 12 -13.77 -1.44 3.12
CA ARG A 12 -12.54 -1.22 2.32
C ARG A 12 -12.27 -2.43 1.42
N ALA A 13 -12.20 -2.18 0.12
CA ALA A 13 -11.89 -3.21 -0.85
C ALA A 13 -10.45 -3.12 -1.36
N CYS A 14 -9.85 -4.28 -1.63
CA CYS A 14 -8.53 -4.38 -2.25
C CYS A 14 -8.57 -5.33 -3.45
N VAL A 15 -7.90 -4.94 -4.53
CA VAL A 15 -7.61 -5.83 -5.65
C VAL A 15 -6.14 -6.19 -5.63
N LEU A 16 -5.85 -7.48 -5.57
CA LEU A 16 -4.52 -8.05 -5.54
C LEU A 16 -4.15 -8.62 -6.90
N THR A 17 -3.04 -8.17 -7.44
CA THR A 17 -2.46 -8.64 -8.69
C THR A 17 -1.17 -9.39 -8.45
N GLN A 18 -0.66 -10.06 -9.47
CA GLN A 18 0.61 -10.78 -9.38
C GLN A 18 1.80 -9.86 -9.68
N THR A 19 1.62 -8.92 -10.61
CA THR A 19 2.67 -8.00 -11.06
C THR A 19 2.32 -6.54 -10.81
N ASN A 20 3.34 -5.69 -10.78
CA ASN A 20 3.16 -4.24 -10.67
C ASN A 20 2.48 -3.66 -11.92
N GLU A 21 2.79 -4.21 -13.09
CA GLU A 21 2.23 -3.78 -14.36
C GLU A 21 0.71 -4.00 -14.39
N GLU A 22 0.25 -5.20 -14.02
CA GLU A 22 -1.18 -5.50 -13.88
C GLU A 22 -1.87 -4.52 -12.92
N ALA A 23 -1.23 -4.22 -11.78
CA ALA A 23 -1.79 -3.28 -10.80
C ALA A 23 -1.96 -1.88 -11.38
N VAL A 24 -0.98 -1.39 -12.13
CA VAL A 24 -1.00 -0.07 -12.77
C VAL A 24 -2.09 0.00 -13.84
N ILE A 25 -2.16 -1.00 -14.72
CA ILE A 25 -3.19 -1.11 -15.77
C ILE A 25 -4.59 -1.12 -15.14
N LEU A 26 -4.76 -1.90 -14.09
CA LEU A 26 -6.05 -2.02 -13.41
C LEU A 26 -6.51 -0.69 -12.78
N VAL A 27 -5.60 0.04 -12.14
CA VAL A 27 -5.91 1.38 -11.61
C VAL A 27 -6.37 2.31 -12.73
N ALA A 28 -5.68 2.31 -13.87
CA ALA A 28 -6.06 3.13 -15.01
C ALA A 28 -7.47 2.78 -15.54
N LEU A 29 -7.75 1.47 -15.68
CA LEU A 29 -9.06 0.99 -16.10
C LEU A 29 -10.18 1.35 -15.11
N MET A 30 -9.91 1.23 -13.81
CA MET A 30 -10.87 1.60 -12.77
C MET A 30 -11.17 3.10 -12.79
N ARG A 31 -10.13 3.94 -12.89
CA ARG A 31 -10.29 5.40 -12.97
C ARG A 31 -11.05 5.83 -14.22
N LYS A 32 -10.79 5.20 -15.37
CA LYS A 32 -11.55 5.42 -16.61
C LYS A 32 -13.05 5.15 -16.43
N GLN A 33 -13.42 4.27 -15.51
CA GLN A 33 -14.80 3.95 -15.15
C GLN A 33 -15.33 4.74 -13.94
N GLY A 34 -14.62 5.78 -13.50
CA GLY A 34 -15.03 6.64 -12.40
C GLY A 34 -14.85 6.03 -11.00
N ILE A 35 -14.11 4.92 -10.88
CA ILE A 35 -13.81 4.31 -9.57
C ILE A 35 -12.60 5.01 -8.98
N ASN A 36 -12.77 5.60 -7.79
CA ASN A 36 -11.65 6.18 -7.05
C ASN A 36 -10.73 5.08 -6.52
N SER A 37 -9.70 4.75 -7.29
CA SER A 37 -8.76 3.68 -6.99
C SER A 37 -7.38 4.24 -6.69
N LYS A 38 -6.67 3.60 -5.72
CA LYS A 38 -5.33 3.97 -5.30
C LYS A 38 -4.39 2.77 -5.38
N LEU A 39 -3.24 3.00 -5.99
CA LEU A 39 -2.19 2.00 -6.12
C LEU A 39 -1.28 2.02 -4.89
N ILE A 40 -1.08 0.86 -4.26
CA ILE A 40 0.01 0.68 -3.30
C ILE A 40 1.24 0.27 -4.09
N GLN A 41 2.20 1.19 -4.20
CA GLN A 41 3.52 0.91 -4.73
C GLN A 41 4.52 0.74 -3.61
N SER A 42 5.42 -0.23 -3.72
CA SER A 42 6.60 -0.27 -2.87
C SER A 42 7.66 0.66 -3.45
N MET A 43 8.28 1.38 -2.56
CA MET A 43 9.49 2.16 -2.88
C MET A 43 10.69 1.25 -2.57
N GLU A 44 10.91 0.23 -3.42
CA GLU A 44 12.03 -0.72 -3.20
C GLU A 44 13.33 0.04 -2.90
N GLY A 45 13.91 -0.24 -1.74
CA GLY A 45 15.14 0.39 -1.28
C GLY A 45 14.97 1.76 -0.61
N PHE A 46 13.77 2.34 -0.59
CA PHE A 46 13.55 3.63 0.06
C PHE A 46 12.81 3.46 1.39
N ARG A 47 13.54 3.60 2.46
CA ARG A 47 12.99 3.49 3.81
C ARG A 47 12.54 4.85 4.34
N LEU A 48 11.54 4.87 5.22
CA LEU A 48 11.04 6.06 5.90
C LEU A 48 12.17 6.89 6.53
N TYR A 49 13.15 6.21 7.14
CA TYR A 49 14.35 6.81 7.70
C TYR A 49 15.13 7.70 6.69
N ASN A 50 15.06 7.40 5.39
CA ASN A 50 15.79 8.15 4.36
C ASN A 50 15.10 9.45 3.94
N LEU A 51 13.84 9.67 4.30
CA LEU A 51 13.15 10.93 4.03
C LEU A 51 13.84 12.10 4.73
N ALA A 52 13.98 13.21 4.01
CA ALA A 52 14.59 14.43 4.55
C ALA A 52 13.81 14.93 5.78
N GLU A 53 12.49 14.85 5.73
CA GLU A 53 11.57 15.21 6.81
C GLU A 53 11.78 14.34 8.05
N MET A 54 11.95 13.02 7.89
CA MET A 54 12.21 12.12 9.01
C MET A 54 13.59 12.37 9.63
N LYS A 55 14.61 12.53 8.79
CA LYS A 55 15.95 12.89 9.26
C LYS A 55 15.92 14.21 10.02
N TYR A 56 15.14 15.17 9.55
CA TYR A 56 15.00 16.46 10.20
C TYR A 56 14.29 16.31 11.56
N PHE A 57 13.22 15.54 11.62
CA PHE A 57 12.50 15.25 12.87
C PHE A 57 13.42 14.61 13.92
N LEU A 58 14.12 13.53 13.55
CA LEU A 58 15.08 12.87 14.43
C LEU A 58 16.17 13.83 14.92
N LYS A 59 16.68 14.68 14.02
CA LYS A 59 17.69 15.69 14.36
C LYS A 59 17.20 16.75 15.37
N GLN A 60 15.90 17.14 15.35
CA GLN A 60 15.36 18.07 16.35
C GLN A 60 15.39 17.42 17.75
N ILE A 61 15.07 16.13 17.83
CA ILE A 61 15.14 15.39 19.09
C ILE A 61 16.60 15.23 19.54
N GLU A 62 17.48 14.74 18.66
CA GLU A 62 18.90 14.50 18.95
C GLU A 62 19.63 15.73 19.50
N LYS A 63 19.31 16.92 19.02
CA LYS A 63 19.94 18.17 19.46
C LYS A 63 19.65 18.54 20.90
N LYS A 64 18.52 18.11 21.46
CA LYS A 64 18.00 18.58 22.75
C LYS A 64 17.83 17.46 23.77
N ILE A 65 17.92 16.21 23.33
CA ILE A 65 17.74 15.09 24.25
C ILE A 65 18.94 14.95 25.20
N ALA A 66 18.66 15.00 26.49
CA ALA A 66 19.66 14.85 27.55
C ALA A 66 19.64 13.44 28.17
N THR A 67 18.55 12.71 28.01
CA THR A 67 18.33 11.36 28.57
C THR A 67 17.74 10.47 27.46
N PRO A 68 17.77 9.13 27.59
CA PRO A 68 17.11 8.26 26.61
C PRO A 68 15.62 8.49 26.46
N LEU A 69 14.98 9.12 27.44
CA LEU A 69 13.55 9.46 27.44
C LEU A 69 13.33 10.79 26.71
N ILE A 70 12.40 10.78 25.78
CA ILE A 70 11.92 11.98 25.09
C ILE A 70 10.76 12.56 25.92
N THR A 71 10.91 13.80 26.38
CA THR A 71 9.82 14.48 27.09
C THR A 71 8.70 14.87 26.11
N ASP A 72 7.48 15.00 26.62
CA ASP A 72 6.34 15.37 25.77
C ASP A 72 6.54 16.77 25.16
N GLU A 73 7.15 17.71 25.88
CA GLU A 73 7.47 19.04 25.36
C GLU A 73 8.44 18.98 24.18
N LEU A 74 9.52 18.19 24.31
CA LEU A 74 10.49 18.01 23.22
C LEU A 74 9.87 17.33 22.01
N TRP A 75 9.01 16.36 22.26
CA TRP A 75 8.30 15.65 21.20
C TRP A 75 7.36 16.57 20.41
N GLU A 76 6.53 17.34 21.11
CA GLU A 76 5.61 18.30 20.48
C GLU A 76 6.37 19.43 19.76
N GLU A 77 7.46 19.91 20.32
CA GLU A 77 8.32 20.91 19.66
C GLU A 77 8.90 20.32 18.34
N ALA A 78 9.42 19.10 18.37
CA ALA A 78 9.97 18.44 17.19
C ALA A 78 8.91 18.25 16.09
N LYS A 79 7.66 17.89 16.47
CA LYS A 79 6.50 17.82 15.57
C LYS A 79 6.23 19.18 14.93
N GLN A 80 6.04 20.21 15.75
CA GLN A 80 5.68 21.54 15.29
C GLN A 80 6.72 22.12 14.33
N VAL A 81 8.00 22.05 14.70
CA VAL A 81 9.09 22.57 13.87
C VAL A 81 9.20 21.82 12.56
N THR A 82 9.10 20.48 12.59
CA THR A 82 9.18 19.67 11.37
C THR A 82 7.99 19.90 10.45
N TYR A 83 6.78 19.92 10.99
CA TYR A 83 5.55 20.08 10.19
C TYR A 83 5.47 21.48 9.56
N SER A 84 5.96 22.50 10.26
CA SER A 84 6.04 23.85 9.71
C SER A 84 7.10 23.98 8.64
N SER A 85 8.30 23.40 8.86
CA SER A 85 9.42 23.48 7.91
C SER A 85 9.14 22.74 6.59
N TYR A 86 8.30 21.69 6.65
CA TYR A 86 7.97 20.85 5.50
C TYR A 86 6.48 20.89 5.14
N ALA A 87 5.78 21.98 5.45
CA ALA A 87 4.34 22.11 5.23
C ALA A 87 3.90 21.86 3.78
N THR A 88 4.76 22.19 2.80
CA THR A 88 4.51 21.99 1.37
C THR A 88 5.02 20.65 0.84
N SER A 89 5.72 19.87 1.67
CA SER A 89 6.25 18.56 1.26
C SER A 89 5.14 17.53 1.17
N GLN A 90 5.13 16.78 0.09
CA GLN A 90 4.17 15.68 -0.12
C GLN A 90 4.46 14.49 0.82
N SER A 91 5.71 14.35 1.25
CA SER A 91 6.14 13.27 2.14
C SER A 91 5.79 13.52 3.61
N ILE A 92 5.39 14.74 3.97
CA ILE A 92 5.10 15.09 5.37
C ILE A 92 3.93 14.28 5.95
N SER A 93 2.99 13.85 5.11
CA SER A 93 1.87 13.01 5.52
C SER A 93 2.33 11.65 6.07
N TYR A 94 3.40 11.07 5.50
CA TYR A 94 3.97 9.81 5.99
C TYR A 94 4.59 9.98 7.37
N ILE A 95 5.28 11.12 7.58
CA ILE A 95 5.90 11.43 8.88
C ILE A 95 4.84 11.62 9.94
N LYS A 96 3.79 12.39 9.66
CA LYS A 96 2.66 12.59 10.57
C LYS A 96 2.05 11.26 11.00
N ARG A 97 1.77 10.40 10.03
CA ARG A 97 1.16 9.10 10.29
C ARG A 97 2.08 8.17 11.11
N CYS A 98 3.38 8.18 10.80
CA CYS A 98 4.37 7.41 11.56
C CYS A 98 4.43 7.86 13.02
N VAL A 99 4.51 9.17 13.24
CA VAL A 99 4.56 9.79 14.57
C VAL A 99 3.30 9.47 15.35
N GLU A 100 2.12 9.65 14.76
CA GLU A 100 0.83 9.32 15.36
C GLU A 100 0.72 7.84 15.76
N LEU A 101 1.15 6.93 14.90
CA LEU A 101 1.11 5.51 15.19
C LEU A 101 2.04 5.14 16.33
N PHE A 102 3.23 5.73 16.37
CA PHE A 102 4.15 5.53 17.48
C PHE A 102 3.58 6.05 18.81
N GLU A 103 2.94 7.22 18.80
CA GLU A 103 2.26 7.79 19.98
C GLU A 103 1.14 6.91 20.51
N GLN A 104 0.36 6.30 19.61
CA GLN A 104 -0.76 5.41 19.98
C GLN A 104 -0.28 4.14 20.67
N THR A 105 0.89 3.64 20.26
CA THR A 105 1.43 2.36 20.76
C THR A 105 2.38 2.53 21.93
N ASN A 106 2.99 3.73 22.11
CA ASN A 106 4.02 3.99 23.11
C ASN A 106 3.66 5.19 23.98
N LYS A 107 3.12 4.93 25.18
CA LYS A 107 2.83 5.99 26.16
C LYS A 107 4.09 6.70 26.64
N THR A 108 5.16 5.93 26.83
CA THR A 108 6.49 6.44 27.20
C THR A 108 7.38 6.36 25.94
N LYS A 109 7.99 7.48 25.57
CA LYS A 109 8.74 7.62 24.32
C LYS A 109 10.24 7.53 24.61
N TYR A 110 10.87 6.40 24.25
CA TYR A 110 12.32 6.29 24.26
C TYR A 110 12.87 6.56 22.86
N TYR A 111 13.98 7.30 22.79
CA TYR A 111 14.59 7.63 21.50
C TYR A 111 15.05 6.41 20.72
N SER A 112 15.62 5.40 21.42
CA SER A 112 15.99 4.11 20.83
C SER A 112 14.82 3.44 20.15
N ASP A 113 13.69 3.35 20.86
CA ASP A 113 12.50 2.62 20.39
C ASP A 113 11.87 3.31 19.19
N PHE A 114 11.81 4.65 19.21
CA PHE A 114 11.34 5.42 18.07
C PHE A 114 12.25 5.26 16.85
N LYS A 115 13.57 5.29 17.07
CA LYS A 115 14.55 5.09 16.00
C LYS A 115 14.44 3.70 15.38
N GLU A 116 14.32 2.65 16.19
CA GLU A 116 14.12 1.27 15.75
C GLU A 116 12.81 1.14 14.97
N PHE A 117 11.71 1.66 15.51
CA PHE A 117 10.41 1.71 14.84
C PHE A 117 10.50 2.35 13.45
N VAL A 118 11.18 3.50 13.32
CA VAL A 118 11.36 4.18 12.02
C VAL A 118 12.24 3.37 11.07
N PHE A 119 13.27 2.68 11.59
CA PHE A 119 14.15 1.84 10.77
C PHE A 119 13.47 0.58 10.23
N GLU A 120 12.59 -0.01 11.03
CA GLU A 120 11.85 -1.21 10.64
C GLU A 120 10.65 -0.89 9.75
N SER A 121 10.14 0.33 9.83
CA SER A 121 8.96 0.78 9.09
C SER A 121 9.26 1.00 7.61
N SER A 122 8.33 0.55 6.78
CA SER A 122 8.30 0.85 5.35
C SER A 122 7.38 2.05 5.09
N ILE A 123 7.65 2.83 4.03
CA ILE A 123 6.78 3.97 3.65
C ILE A 123 5.36 3.50 3.37
N GLU A 124 5.24 2.31 2.80
CA GLU A 124 3.95 1.67 2.50
C GLU A 124 3.05 1.52 3.71
N ASP A 125 3.62 1.37 4.92
CA ASP A 125 2.86 1.23 6.17
C ASP A 125 2.09 2.51 6.51
N PHE A 126 2.56 3.64 6.01
CA PHE A 126 1.99 4.97 6.26
C PHE A 126 1.28 5.57 5.04
N CYS A 127 1.17 4.83 3.92
CA CYS A 127 0.36 5.27 2.79
C CYS A 127 -1.10 5.42 3.24
N ASP A 128 -1.60 6.65 3.15
CA ASP A 128 -3.01 6.89 3.38
C ASP A 128 -3.84 6.35 2.22
N THR A 129 -4.67 5.36 2.51
CA THR A 129 -5.61 4.75 1.58
C THR A 129 -7.06 5.02 1.99
N SER A 130 -7.29 5.90 2.98
CA SER A 130 -8.62 6.19 3.53
C SER A 130 -9.57 6.82 2.51
N ASP A 131 -9.04 7.59 1.57
CA ASP A 131 -9.83 8.32 0.57
C ASP A 131 -10.17 7.48 -0.67
N ALA A 132 -9.65 6.25 -0.78
CA ALA A 132 -9.88 5.41 -1.94
C ALA A 132 -11.01 4.42 -1.71
N ASP A 133 -11.93 4.31 -2.68
CA ASP A 133 -12.95 3.26 -2.70
C ASP A 133 -12.33 1.88 -2.83
N VAL A 134 -11.25 1.80 -3.61
CA VAL A 134 -10.54 0.57 -3.92
C VAL A 134 -9.04 0.79 -3.82
N VAL A 135 -8.39 -0.12 -3.12
CA VAL A 135 -6.94 -0.21 -3.10
C VAL A 135 -6.50 -1.27 -4.11
N VAL A 136 -5.51 -0.96 -4.94
CA VAL A 136 -4.90 -1.94 -5.85
C VAL A 136 -3.46 -2.16 -5.41
N SER A 137 -3.06 -3.42 -5.31
CA SER A 137 -1.72 -3.79 -4.84
C SER A 137 -1.28 -5.12 -5.43
N THR A 138 0.00 -5.40 -5.40
CA THR A 138 0.45 -6.78 -5.58
C THR A 138 0.26 -7.58 -4.27
N ILE A 139 0.12 -8.91 -4.38
CA ILE A 139 -0.01 -9.80 -3.22
C ILE A 139 1.14 -9.56 -2.22
N HIS A 140 2.36 -9.38 -2.72
CA HIS A 140 3.53 -9.17 -1.87
C HIS A 140 3.45 -7.88 -1.05
N LYS A 141 3.00 -6.79 -1.66
CA LYS A 141 2.91 -5.46 -1.02
C LYS A 141 1.72 -5.31 -0.08
N ALA A 142 0.74 -6.19 -0.18
CA ALA A 142 -0.40 -6.25 0.73
C ALA A 142 -0.07 -6.97 2.05
N LYS A 143 1.14 -7.51 2.22
CA LYS A 143 1.57 -8.17 3.46
C LYS A 143 1.42 -7.22 4.65
N GLY A 144 0.84 -7.71 5.76
CA GLY A 144 0.60 -6.91 6.97
C GLY A 144 -0.65 -6.02 6.93
N ARG A 145 -1.36 -5.95 5.81
CA ARG A 145 -2.62 -5.18 5.70
C ARG A 145 -3.81 -6.13 5.63
N GLU A 146 -4.98 -5.63 6.00
CA GLU A 146 -6.24 -6.36 5.93
C GLU A 146 -7.32 -5.46 5.34
N PHE A 147 -8.23 -6.09 4.59
CA PHE A 147 -9.32 -5.41 3.89
C PHE A 147 -10.63 -6.18 4.09
N ASP A 148 -11.74 -5.48 4.05
CA ASP A 148 -13.05 -6.13 4.21
C ASP A 148 -13.34 -7.07 3.05
N ASP A 149 -13.08 -6.61 1.83
CA ASP A 149 -13.24 -7.37 0.60
C ASP A 149 -11.92 -7.46 -0.16
N VAL A 150 -11.53 -8.65 -0.58
CA VAL A 150 -10.34 -8.87 -1.39
C VAL A 150 -10.70 -9.54 -2.70
N TYR A 151 -10.23 -8.97 -3.80
CA TYR A 151 -10.32 -9.52 -5.15
C TYR A 151 -8.92 -9.93 -5.59
N MET A 152 -8.68 -11.20 -5.79
CA MET A 152 -7.40 -11.73 -6.31
C MET A 152 -7.52 -11.98 -7.80
N LEU A 153 -6.61 -11.39 -8.59
CA LEU A 153 -6.48 -11.65 -10.03
C LEU A 153 -5.28 -12.56 -10.25
N LEU A 154 -5.53 -13.77 -10.70
CA LEU A 154 -4.53 -14.81 -10.85
C LEU A 154 -4.58 -15.35 -12.29
N SER A 155 -3.44 -15.29 -12.99
CA SER A 155 -3.30 -15.85 -14.33
C SER A 155 -2.58 -17.21 -14.31
N ASP A 156 -2.87 -18.06 -15.30
CA ASP A 156 -2.47 -19.48 -15.34
C ASP A 156 -0.97 -19.74 -15.63
N ASN A 157 -0.18 -18.69 -15.83
CA ASN A 157 1.21 -18.81 -16.29
C ASN A 157 2.20 -19.34 -15.24
N TYR A 158 1.73 -20.04 -14.21
CA TYR A 158 2.59 -20.42 -13.10
C TYR A 158 2.66 -21.92 -12.86
N SER A 159 3.88 -22.43 -12.84
CA SER A 159 4.18 -23.78 -12.35
C SER A 159 3.73 -23.94 -10.88
N LYS A 160 3.36 -25.16 -10.49
CA LYS A 160 3.09 -25.51 -9.09
C LYS A 160 4.37 -25.39 -8.26
N ASP A 161 4.65 -24.19 -7.77
CA ASP A 161 5.77 -23.90 -6.87
C ASP A 161 5.22 -23.60 -5.47
N ASP A 162 5.86 -24.16 -4.46
CA ASP A 162 5.51 -23.93 -3.04
C ASP A 162 5.53 -22.44 -2.68
N ASN A 163 6.42 -21.65 -3.29
CA ASN A 163 6.47 -20.20 -3.08
C ASN A 163 5.24 -19.49 -3.64
N LEU A 164 4.69 -19.99 -4.75
CA LEU A 164 3.45 -19.49 -5.33
C LEU A 164 2.27 -19.76 -4.40
N MET A 165 2.17 -20.98 -3.88
CA MET A 165 1.12 -21.36 -2.93
C MET A 165 1.15 -20.50 -1.66
N ARG A 166 2.35 -20.27 -1.13
CA ARG A 166 2.54 -19.37 0.03
C ARG A 166 2.10 -17.94 -0.28
N ARG A 167 2.41 -17.42 -1.47
CA ARG A 167 1.96 -16.08 -1.89
C ARG A 167 0.44 -16.02 -1.99
N TYR A 168 -0.20 -17.02 -2.60
CA TYR A 168 -1.66 -17.07 -2.68
C TYR A 168 -2.29 -17.12 -1.30
N TYR A 169 -1.78 -17.95 -0.40
CA TYR A 169 -2.22 -17.99 0.98
C TYR A 169 -2.12 -16.63 1.66
N VAL A 170 -1.00 -15.93 1.51
CA VAL A 170 -0.83 -14.57 2.04
C VAL A 170 -1.89 -13.63 1.47
N GLY A 171 -2.17 -13.67 0.18
CA GLY A 171 -3.22 -12.86 -0.45
C GLY A 171 -4.62 -13.18 0.09
N MET A 172 -4.96 -14.46 0.20
CA MET A 172 -6.25 -14.91 0.72
C MET A 172 -6.49 -14.45 2.15
N THR A 173 -5.46 -14.51 2.99
CA THR A 173 -5.54 -14.09 4.41
C THR A 173 -5.63 -12.58 4.60
N ARG A 174 -5.65 -11.78 3.53
CA ARG A 174 -5.89 -10.33 3.61
C ARG A 174 -7.37 -9.98 3.69
N ALA A 175 -8.26 -10.92 3.37
CA ALA A 175 -9.70 -10.72 3.43
C ALA A 175 -10.22 -10.93 4.85
N LYS A 176 -10.99 -9.95 5.36
CA LYS A 176 -11.71 -10.07 6.63
C LYS A 176 -13.09 -10.70 6.43
N ASN A 177 -13.82 -10.27 5.40
CA ASN A 177 -15.20 -10.65 5.21
C ASN A 177 -15.39 -11.49 3.95
N ARG A 178 -14.90 -11.02 2.78
CA ARG A 178 -15.16 -11.68 1.50
C ARG A 178 -13.91 -11.79 0.67
N LEU A 179 -13.72 -12.95 0.06
CA LEU A 179 -12.63 -13.23 -0.87
C LEU A 179 -13.22 -13.63 -2.22
N PHE A 180 -12.80 -12.92 -3.27
CA PHE A 180 -13.13 -13.21 -4.67
C PHE A 180 -11.85 -13.59 -5.41
N ILE A 181 -11.82 -14.77 -6.00
CA ILE A 181 -10.68 -15.23 -6.79
C ILE A 181 -11.12 -15.27 -8.26
N HIS A 182 -10.44 -14.48 -9.07
CA HIS A 182 -10.55 -14.49 -10.53
C HIS A 182 -9.34 -15.21 -11.09
N THR A 183 -9.56 -16.33 -11.73
CA THR A 183 -8.48 -17.16 -12.28
C THR A 183 -8.92 -17.85 -13.54
N ASP A 184 -7.99 -18.08 -14.43
CA ASP A 184 -8.09 -18.99 -15.59
C ASP A 184 -7.50 -20.38 -15.28
N SER A 185 -7.06 -20.59 -14.02
CA SER A 185 -6.45 -21.83 -13.55
C SER A 185 -7.45 -22.79 -12.93
N HIS A 186 -7.24 -24.09 -13.15
CA HIS A 186 -7.96 -25.19 -12.47
C HIS A 186 -7.50 -25.46 -11.03
N LEU A 187 -6.59 -24.64 -10.50
CA LEU A 187 -6.00 -24.84 -9.18
C LEU A 187 -7.05 -24.84 -8.05
N PHE A 188 -8.09 -24.03 -8.20
CA PHE A 188 -9.11 -23.81 -7.19
C PHE A 188 -10.40 -24.63 -7.41
N ASP A 189 -10.51 -25.41 -8.47
CA ASP A 189 -11.75 -26.16 -8.82
C ASP A 189 -12.21 -27.13 -7.74
N ARG A 190 -11.28 -27.61 -6.89
CA ARG A 190 -11.58 -28.53 -5.79
C ARG A 190 -11.87 -27.84 -4.46
N MET A 191 -11.76 -26.52 -4.43
CA MET A 191 -12.05 -25.77 -3.20
C MET A 191 -13.57 -25.65 -3.01
N LYS A 192 -13.99 -25.83 -1.77
CA LYS A 192 -15.38 -25.58 -1.40
C LYS A 192 -15.58 -24.07 -1.30
N VAL A 193 -16.42 -23.52 -2.17
CA VAL A 193 -16.71 -22.08 -2.28
C VAL A 193 -18.22 -21.85 -2.21
N ASP A 194 -18.63 -20.66 -1.76
CA ASP A 194 -20.04 -20.28 -1.70
C ASP A 194 -20.65 -20.10 -3.09
N GLN A 195 -19.85 -19.60 -4.03
CA GLN A 195 -20.28 -19.35 -5.40
C GLN A 195 -19.14 -19.62 -6.38
N HIS A 196 -19.43 -20.39 -7.43
CA HIS A 196 -18.54 -20.63 -8.56
C HIS A 196 -19.20 -20.12 -9.84
N ILE A 197 -18.53 -19.18 -10.54
CA ILE A 197 -19.01 -18.60 -11.79
C ILE A 197 -17.97 -18.87 -12.86
N VAL A 198 -18.39 -19.51 -13.96
CA VAL A 198 -17.58 -19.66 -15.16
C VAL A 198 -17.97 -18.54 -16.13
N ASP A 199 -17.01 -17.68 -16.46
CA ASP A 199 -17.19 -16.65 -17.48
C ASP A 199 -16.55 -17.10 -18.79
N THR A 200 -17.40 -17.30 -19.81
CA THR A 200 -16.97 -17.75 -21.13
C THR A 200 -16.80 -16.61 -22.13
N LYS A 201 -16.91 -15.36 -21.68
CA LYS A 201 -16.77 -14.19 -22.55
C LYS A 201 -15.31 -13.90 -22.87
N GLU A 202 -15.02 -13.74 -24.13
CA GLU A 202 -13.75 -13.17 -24.55
C GLU A 202 -13.73 -11.66 -24.27
N TYR A 203 -12.69 -11.21 -23.57
CA TYR A 203 -12.45 -9.81 -23.27
C TYR A 203 -11.26 -9.32 -24.09
N ALA A 204 -11.51 -8.39 -25.00
CA ALA A 204 -10.42 -7.69 -25.68
C ALA A 204 -9.75 -6.69 -24.73
N MET A 205 -8.42 -6.71 -24.69
CA MET A 205 -7.67 -5.62 -24.06
C MET A 205 -7.96 -4.32 -24.81
N PRO A 206 -8.15 -3.18 -24.13
CA PRO A 206 -8.28 -1.90 -24.79
C PRO A 206 -7.00 -1.61 -25.58
N GLU A 207 -7.14 -1.07 -26.80
CA GLU A 207 -6.00 -0.70 -27.66
C GLU A 207 -5.06 0.31 -26.98
N GLU A 208 -5.62 1.18 -26.15
CA GLU A 208 -4.87 2.17 -25.39
C GLU A 208 -5.29 2.19 -23.93
N VAL A 209 -4.32 2.19 -23.04
CA VAL A 209 -4.51 2.42 -21.59
C VAL A 209 -3.83 3.74 -21.22
N VAL A 210 -4.63 4.77 -20.99
CA VAL A 210 -4.10 6.07 -20.55
C VAL A 210 -3.82 6.01 -19.06
N LEU A 211 -2.54 6.05 -18.68
CA LEU A 211 -2.07 6.11 -17.33
C LEU A 211 -2.00 7.57 -16.87
N GLN A 212 -3.01 8.03 -16.15
CA GLN A 212 -2.94 9.30 -15.43
C GLN A 212 -2.30 9.05 -14.07
N LEU A 213 -0.97 9.04 -14.04
CA LEU A 213 -0.21 8.91 -12.81
C LEU A 213 -0.02 10.29 -12.18
N SER A 214 -0.52 10.47 -10.98
CA SER A 214 -0.25 11.63 -10.15
C SER A 214 0.96 11.39 -9.26
N HIS A 215 1.49 12.44 -8.65
CA HIS A 215 2.53 12.34 -7.63
C HIS A 215 2.14 11.47 -6.41
N LYS A 216 0.84 11.22 -6.22
CA LYS A 216 0.31 10.34 -5.17
C LYS A 216 0.42 8.85 -5.51
N ASP A 217 0.60 8.53 -6.77
CA ASP A 217 0.65 7.16 -7.28
C ASP A 217 2.07 6.65 -7.48
N VAL A 218 3.02 7.55 -7.74
CA VAL A 218 4.39 7.22 -8.13
C VAL A 218 5.39 8.03 -7.34
N ASN A 219 6.46 7.39 -6.92
CA ASN A 219 7.52 8.12 -6.27
C ASN A 219 8.40 8.89 -7.29
N LEU A 220 9.15 9.90 -6.79
CA LEU A 220 10.06 10.70 -7.61
C LEU A 220 11.15 9.87 -8.33
N GLY A 221 11.49 8.68 -7.82
CA GLY A 221 12.46 7.77 -8.43
C GLY A 221 11.98 7.19 -9.75
N PHE A 222 10.68 6.90 -9.86
CA PHE A 222 10.07 6.42 -11.10
C PHE A 222 10.19 7.46 -12.22
N PHE A 223 9.87 8.71 -11.96
CA PHE A 223 10.00 9.79 -12.94
C PHE A 223 11.45 10.09 -13.33
N LYS A 224 12.42 9.90 -12.44
CA LYS A 224 13.84 10.04 -12.76
C LYS A 224 14.34 8.96 -13.72
N ASN A 225 13.80 7.75 -13.61
CA ASN A 225 14.15 6.64 -14.50
C ASN A 225 13.52 6.78 -15.88
N LEU A 226 12.26 7.26 -15.97
CA LEU A 226 11.60 7.55 -17.24
C LEU A 226 12.27 8.66 -18.08
N LYS A 227 13.04 9.55 -17.45
CA LYS A 227 13.79 10.61 -18.17
C LYS A 227 15.14 10.17 -18.71
N ARG A 228 15.54 8.90 -18.48
CA ARG A 228 16.84 8.36 -18.94
C ARG A 228 16.75 7.48 -20.19
N GLU A 229 15.54 7.19 -20.67
CA GLU A 229 15.24 6.60 -21.97
C GLU A 229 14.83 7.69 -22.98
#